data_a1b7c4a8a0795f69bd21044b1612d7ba
#
_entry.id   a1b7c4a8a0795f69bd21044b1612d7ba
#
_cell.length_a   1.000
_cell.length_b   1.000
_cell.length_c   1.000
_cell.angle_alpha   90.00
_cell.angle_beta   90.00
_cell.angle_gamma   90.00
#
_symmetry.space_group_name_H-M   'P 1'
#
loop_
_entity.id
_entity.type
_entity.pdbx_description
1 polymer ?
#
loop_
_entity_poly.entity_id
_entity_poly.type
_entity_poly.pdbx_seq_one_letter_code
_entity_poly.pdbx_strand_id
1 'polypeptide(L)'
;QCGYRYARTNGYDVAVQMDGDGQHDPAYLMQVVQPVLDGKLDMCIGSRFIKCEGFQTSFMRRVGIRFLSWLIHILCGQRILDVTSGFRATGPQLTAYFAEHYASDYPEPEAILAATLAGFRVGEAPVVMKERQGGVSSIRSFKSAYYMIKVSLSLIIDRLSIKKIHQPKSK
;
A
#
# COMPACT_ATOMS: atom_id res chain seq x y z
N GLN A 1 8.13 -7.32 7.14
CA GLN A 1 8.72 -8.42 6.32
C GLN A 1 8.57 -9.78 7.01
N CYS A 2 8.80 -9.90 8.33
CA CYS A 2 8.63 -11.17 9.06
C CYS A 2 7.24 -11.81 8.88
N GLY A 3 6.17 -11.03 8.92
CA GLY A 3 4.80 -11.52 8.69
C GLY A 3 4.60 -12.12 7.31
N TYR A 4 5.16 -11.50 6.26
CA TYR A 4 5.10 -12.05 4.89
C TYR A 4 5.90 -13.36 4.76
N ARG A 5 7.07 -13.48 5.41
CA ARG A 5 7.83 -14.73 5.46
C ARG A 5 7.04 -15.83 6.15
N TYR A 6 6.43 -15.52 7.29
CA TYR A 6 5.58 -16.46 8.02
C TYR A 6 4.38 -16.93 7.18
N ALA A 7 3.67 -15.99 6.56
CA ALA A 7 2.52 -16.29 5.70
C ALA A 7 2.92 -17.19 4.52
N ARG A 8 4.04 -16.91 3.84
CA ARG A 8 4.57 -17.76 2.77
C ARG A 8 4.92 -19.15 3.25
N THR A 9 5.64 -19.27 4.37
CA THR A 9 6.10 -20.56 4.90
C THR A 9 4.94 -21.46 5.32
N ASN A 10 3.85 -20.89 5.81
CA ASN A 10 2.68 -21.64 6.26
C ASN A 10 1.57 -21.75 5.20
N GLY A 11 1.81 -21.29 3.96
CA GLY A 11 0.87 -21.49 2.85
C GLY A 11 -0.44 -20.73 2.96
N TYR A 12 -0.45 -19.54 3.56
CA TYR A 12 -1.66 -18.71 3.64
C TYR A 12 -2.05 -18.16 2.26
N ASP A 13 -3.36 -18.21 1.95
CA ASP A 13 -3.91 -17.70 0.70
C ASP A 13 -3.90 -16.18 0.63
N VAL A 14 -4.06 -15.50 1.77
CA VAL A 14 -4.03 -14.04 1.86
C VAL A 14 -3.30 -13.61 3.13
N ALA A 15 -2.39 -12.64 2.99
CA ALA A 15 -1.80 -11.94 4.11
C ALA A 15 -2.38 -10.52 4.20
N VAL A 16 -2.83 -10.13 5.39
CA VAL A 16 -3.40 -8.80 5.64
C VAL A 16 -2.52 -8.02 6.58
N GLN A 17 -2.19 -6.80 6.18
CA GLN A 17 -1.56 -5.80 7.03
C GLN A 17 -2.63 -4.84 7.56
N MET A 18 -2.60 -4.59 8.87
CA MET A 18 -3.43 -3.59 9.55
C MET A 18 -2.60 -2.89 10.63
N ASP A 19 -2.79 -1.59 10.78
CA ASP A 19 -2.14 -0.83 11.87
C ASP A 19 -2.89 -1.06 13.18
N GLY A 20 -2.15 -1.18 14.29
CA GLY A 20 -2.70 -1.42 15.62
C GLY A 20 -3.16 -0.17 16.38
N ASP A 21 -3.34 0.97 15.70
CA ASP A 21 -3.70 2.26 16.30
C ASP A 21 -5.22 2.52 16.38
N GLY A 22 -6.02 1.52 15.98
CA GLY A 22 -7.48 1.57 16.01
C GLY A 22 -8.12 2.34 14.85
N GLN A 23 -7.34 2.83 13.88
CA GLN A 23 -7.90 3.52 12.70
C GLN A 23 -8.59 2.56 11.72
N HIS A 24 -8.07 1.35 11.57
CA HIS A 24 -8.60 0.35 10.67
C HIS A 24 -9.72 -0.44 11.35
N ASP A 25 -10.94 -0.35 10.80
CA ASP A 25 -12.09 -1.10 11.31
C ASP A 25 -12.10 -2.53 10.71
N PRO A 26 -12.03 -3.58 11.55
CA PRO A 26 -12.09 -4.97 11.09
C PRO A 26 -13.36 -5.32 10.28
N ALA A 27 -14.43 -4.56 10.43
CA ALA A 27 -15.67 -4.74 9.64
C ALA A 27 -15.42 -4.60 8.12
N TYR A 28 -14.38 -3.87 7.71
CA TYR A 28 -13.99 -3.71 6.32
C TYR A 28 -12.98 -4.76 5.81
N LEU A 29 -12.60 -5.73 6.67
CA LEU A 29 -11.59 -6.73 6.33
C LEU A 29 -11.93 -7.47 5.03
N MET A 30 -13.16 -7.97 4.91
CA MET A 30 -13.58 -8.72 3.73
C MET A 30 -13.66 -7.88 2.45
N GLN A 31 -13.88 -6.57 2.56
CA GLN A 31 -13.87 -5.67 1.39
C GLN A 31 -12.47 -5.57 0.77
N VAL A 32 -11.42 -5.66 1.60
CA VAL A 32 -10.02 -5.62 1.15
C VAL A 32 -9.52 -7.02 0.75
N VAL A 33 -9.99 -8.08 1.42
CA VAL A 33 -9.57 -9.46 1.19
C VAL A 33 -10.24 -10.08 -0.02
N GLN A 34 -11.54 -9.87 -0.22
CA GLN A 34 -12.33 -10.53 -1.26
C GLN A 34 -11.80 -10.35 -2.68
N PRO A 35 -11.37 -9.14 -3.13
CA PRO A 35 -10.79 -8.97 -4.46
C PRO A 35 -9.52 -9.80 -4.70
N VAL A 36 -8.78 -10.11 -3.63
CA VAL A 36 -7.58 -10.96 -3.68
C VAL A 36 -7.97 -12.44 -3.75
N LEU A 37 -8.92 -12.87 -2.92
CA LEU A 37 -9.45 -14.24 -2.94
C LEU A 37 -10.10 -14.60 -4.29
N ASP A 38 -10.82 -13.65 -4.89
CA ASP A 38 -11.41 -13.80 -6.22
C ASP A 38 -10.38 -13.84 -7.36
N GLY A 39 -9.09 -13.65 -7.06
CA GLY A 39 -8.04 -13.57 -8.05
C GLY A 39 -8.12 -12.36 -8.99
N LYS A 40 -8.90 -11.32 -8.63
CA LYS A 40 -9.01 -10.08 -9.40
C LYS A 40 -7.80 -9.17 -9.21
N LEU A 41 -7.27 -9.14 -7.99
CA LEU A 41 -6.11 -8.36 -7.59
C LEU A 41 -5.07 -9.26 -6.90
N ASP A 42 -3.81 -8.86 -7.00
CA ASP A 42 -2.71 -9.45 -6.25
C ASP A 42 -2.41 -8.65 -4.97
N MET A 43 -2.79 -7.34 -4.97
CA MET A 43 -2.83 -6.48 -3.80
C MET A 43 -4.09 -5.62 -3.82
N CYS A 44 -4.84 -5.62 -2.72
CA CYS A 44 -5.94 -4.70 -2.49
C CYS A 44 -5.63 -3.77 -1.31
N ILE A 45 -5.83 -2.47 -1.51
CA ILE A 45 -5.57 -1.41 -0.53
C ILE A 45 -6.91 -0.85 -0.07
N GLY A 46 -7.12 -0.78 1.25
CA GLY A 46 -8.26 -0.08 1.83
C GLY A 46 -8.08 1.43 1.70
N SER A 47 -8.93 2.07 0.90
CA SER A 47 -8.80 3.49 0.53
C SER A 47 -9.88 4.35 1.18
N ARG A 48 -9.46 5.42 1.86
CA ARG A 48 -10.32 6.46 2.46
C ARG A 48 -10.92 7.40 1.43
N PHE A 49 -10.34 7.46 0.25
CA PHE A 49 -10.63 8.51 -0.73
C PHE A 49 -11.59 8.08 -1.83
N ILE A 50 -12.05 6.83 -1.84
CA ILE A 50 -13.04 6.36 -2.82
C ILE A 50 -14.43 6.91 -2.46
N LYS A 51 -14.90 6.70 -1.22
CA LYS A 51 -16.20 7.19 -0.74
C LYS A 51 -16.10 8.51 0.03
N CYS A 52 -14.91 8.86 0.52
CA CYS A 52 -14.65 10.04 1.36
C CYS A 52 -15.52 10.09 2.63
N GLU A 53 -15.86 8.93 3.21
CA GLU A 53 -16.63 8.78 4.44
C GLU A 53 -15.70 8.60 5.66
N GLY A 54 -16.19 8.96 6.85
CA GLY A 54 -15.47 8.82 8.11
C GLY A 54 -14.35 9.85 8.31
N PHE A 55 -13.33 9.47 9.05
CA PHE A 55 -12.22 10.37 9.38
C PHE A 55 -11.41 10.73 8.13
N GLN A 56 -11.38 12.02 7.85
CA GLN A 56 -10.57 12.59 6.77
C GLN A 56 -9.34 13.29 7.35
N THR A 57 -8.19 12.99 6.82
CA THR A 57 -6.92 13.64 7.23
C THR A 57 -6.92 15.13 6.88
N SER A 58 -5.99 15.90 7.49
CA SER A 58 -5.87 17.35 7.26
C SER A 58 -5.68 17.70 5.77
N PHE A 59 -6.08 18.90 5.38
CA PHE A 59 -5.97 19.39 4.00
C PHE A 59 -4.54 19.26 3.46
N MET A 60 -3.54 19.72 4.21
CA MET A 60 -2.11 19.64 3.80
C MET A 60 -1.66 18.20 3.57
N ARG A 61 -2.08 17.27 4.42
CA ARG A 61 -1.77 15.85 4.26
C ARG A 61 -2.44 15.26 3.01
N ARG A 62 -3.68 15.67 2.71
CA ARG A 62 -4.37 15.25 1.46
C ARG A 62 -3.66 15.75 0.22
N VAL A 63 -3.15 17.00 0.22
CA VAL A 63 -2.34 17.52 -0.90
C VAL A 63 -1.09 16.65 -1.08
N GLY A 64 -0.39 16.31 -0.01
CA GLY A 64 0.78 15.43 -0.08
C GLY A 64 0.45 14.03 -0.61
N ILE A 65 -0.64 13.42 -0.15
CA ILE A 65 -1.07 12.10 -0.64
C ILE A 65 -1.44 12.15 -2.13
N ARG A 66 -2.15 13.20 -2.59
CA ARG A 66 -2.46 13.39 -4.01
C ARG A 66 -1.22 13.55 -4.86
N PHE A 67 -0.23 14.28 -4.37
CA PHE A 67 1.07 14.43 -5.06
C PHE A 67 1.77 13.07 -5.19
N LEU A 68 1.86 12.27 -4.12
CA LEU A 68 2.45 10.93 -4.19
C LEU A 68 1.66 9.98 -5.10
N SER A 69 0.33 10.04 -5.07
CA SER A 69 -0.53 9.29 -5.98
C SER A 69 -0.26 9.64 -7.45
N TRP A 70 -0.13 10.92 -7.76
CA TRP A 70 0.25 11.41 -9.08
C TRP A 70 1.65 10.95 -9.49
N LEU A 71 2.63 11.02 -8.57
CA LEU A 71 3.99 10.58 -8.83
C LEU A 71 4.04 9.06 -9.14
N ILE A 72 3.37 8.23 -8.34
CA ILE A 72 3.26 6.78 -8.58
C ILE A 72 2.61 6.51 -9.94
N HIS A 73 1.55 7.25 -10.28
CA HIS A 73 0.92 7.12 -11.59
C HIS A 73 1.90 7.40 -12.74
N ILE A 74 2.72 8.44 -12.64
CA ILE A 74 3.76 8.73 -13.65
C ILE A 74 4.81 7.62 -13.71
N LEU A 75 5.26 7.12 -12.55
CA LEU A 75 6.36 6.14 -12.49
C LEU A 75 5.98 4.75 -12.96
N CYS A 76 4.73 4.31 -12.74
CA CYS A 76 4.31 2.94 -13.06
C CYS A 76 2.95 2.80 -13.78
N GLY A 77 2.27 3.92 -14.08
CA GLY A 77 0.97 3.90 -14.79
C GLY A 77 -0.23 3.53 -13.92
N GLN A 78 -0.02 3.11 -12.67
CA GLN A 78 -1.09 2.68 -11.77
C GLN A 78 -1.70 3.87 -11.02
N ARG A 79 -3.02 4.01 -11.07
CA ARG A 79 -3.75 5.05 -10.34
C ARG A 79 -4.25 4.51 -9.00
N ILE A 80 -3.61 4.94 -7.92
CA ILE A 80 -3.98 4.62 -6.54
C ILE A 80 -4.25 5.93 -5.80
N LEU A 81 -5.39 6.06 -5.14
CA LEU A 81 -5.80 7.28 -4.45
C LEU A 81 -5.18 7.38 -3.06
N ASP A 82 -5.12 6.26 -2.32
CA ASP A 82 -4.61 6.20 -0.95
C ASP A 82 -3.28 5.43 -0.86
N VAL A 83 -2.24 6.03 -1.39
CA VAL A 83 -0.88 5.44 -1.41
C VAL A 83 -0.23 5.32 -0.03
N THR A 84 -0.84 5.90 0.99
CA THR A 84 -0.33 5.90 2.38
C THR A 84 -1.14 5.01 3.32
N SER A 85 -2.10 4.25 2.80
CA SER A 85 -2.88 3.33 3.61
C SER A 85 -2.05 2.10 3.99
N GLY A 86 -1.99 1.79 5.29
CA GLY A 86 -1.41 0.55 5.83
C GLY A 86 -2.39 -0.63 5.81
N PHE A 87 -3.67 -0.42 5.47
CA PHE A 87 -4.65 -1.49 5.38
C PHE A 87 -4.59 -2.17 4.01
N ARG A 88 -4.00 -3.36 3.94
CA ARG A 88 -3.70 -4.05 2.68
C ARG A 88 -3.88 -5.55 2.79
N ALA A 89 -4.38 -6.16 1.72
CA ALA A 89 -4.37 -7.60 1.53
C ALA A 89 -3.48 -7.96 0.35
N THR A 90 -2.70 -9.02 0.47
CA THR A 90 -1.82 -9.54 -0.58
C THR A 90 -2.05 -11.03 -0.79
N GLY A 91 -2.11 -11.45 -2.06
CA GLY A 91 -2.19 -12.85 -2.46
C GLY A 91 -0.85 -13.59 -2.32
N PRO A 92 -0.84 -14.94 -2.52
CA PRO A 92 0.31 -15.78 -2.20
C PRO A 92 1.58 -15.39 -2.97
N GLN A 93 1.46 -15.05 -4.25
CA GLN A 93 2.61 -14.73 -5.10
C GLN A 93 3.26 -13.41 -4.70
N LEU A 94 2.44 -12.37 -4.43
CA LEU A 94 2.95 -11.09 -3.96
C LEU A 94 3.46 -11.18 -2.52
N THR A 95 2.84 -11.99 -1.67
CA THR A 95 3.31 -12.31 -0.32
C THR A 95 4.71 -12.94 -0.37
N ALA A 96 4.94 -13.88 -1.30
CA ALA A 96 6.26 -14.48 -1.52
C ALA A 96 7.29 -13.44 -2.01
N TYR A 97 6.90 -12.55 -2.91
CA TYR A 97 7.73 -11.46 -3.38
C TYR A 97 8.12 -10.50 -2.23
N PHE A 98 7.16 -10.07 -1.42
CA PHE A 98 7.41 -9.19 -0.27
C PHE A 98 8.17 -9.86 0.88
N ALA A 99 8.12 -11.17 1.00
CA ALA A 99 8.95 -11.90 1.94
C ALA A 99 10.45 -11.69 1.70
N GLU A 100 10.86 -11.40 0.46
CA GLU A 100 12.24 -11.19 0.04
C GLU A 100 12.56 -9.71 -0.24
N HIS A 101 11.64 -8.99 -0.87
CA HIS A 101 11.87 -7.67 -1.47
C HIS A 101 10.94 -6.59 -0.88
N TYR A 102 10.73 -6.58 0.44
CA TYR A 102 9.90 -5.55 1.07
C TYR A 102 10.71 -4.31 1.41
N ALA A 103 10.17 -3.15 1.05
CA ALA A 103 10.78 -1.85 1.32
C ALA A 103 10.90 -1.58 2.82
N SER A 104 12.00 -0.94 3.25
CA SER A 104 12.29 -0.65 4.65
C SER A 104 12.02 0.79 5.04
N ASP A 105 12.12 1.75 4.13
CA ASP A 105 12.10 3.17 4.44
C ASP A 105 10.69 3.77 4.36
N TYR A 106 10.00 3.56 3.26
CA TYR A 106 8.65 4.07 3.01
C TYR A 106 7.73 2.95 2.50
N PRO A 107 7.42 1.98 3.36
CA PRO A 107 6.86 0.70 2.92
C PRO A 107 5.52 0.82 2.20
N GLU A 108 4.70 1.86 2.49
CA GLU A 108 3.41 1.99 1.84
C GLU A 108 3.53 2.37 0.36
N PRO A 109 4.12 3.51 -0.04
CA PRO A 109 4.23 3.89 -1.45
C PRO A 109 5.24 3.04 -2.22
N GLU A 110 6.34 2.62 -1.60
CA GLU A 110 7.35 1.77 -2.24
C GLU A 110 6.80 0.38 -2.59
N ALA A 111 6.00 -0.24 -1.71
CA ALA A 111 5.37 -1.53 -1.99
C ALA A 111 4.39 -1.46 -3.17
N ILE A 112 3.65 -0.35 -3.33
CA ILE A 112 2.76 -0.15 -4.48
C ILE A 112 3.58 -0.08 -5.77
N LEU A 113 4.63 0.73 -5.77
CA LEU A 113 5.53 0.88 -6.92
C LEU A 113 6.19 -0.46 -7.28
N ALA A 114 6.78 -1.13 -6.29
CA ALA A 114 7.47 -2.41 -6.48
C ALA A 114 6.53 -3.51 -7.02
N ALA A 115 5.34 -3.66 -6.42
CA ALA A 115 4.34 -4.63 -6.88
C ALA A 115 3.91 -4.34 -8.32
N THR A 116 3.61 -3.07 -8.65
CA THR A 116 3.18 -2.70 -10.00
C THR A 116 4.28 -2.92 -11.04
N LEU A 117 5.53 -2.54 -10.73
CA LEU A 117 6.67 -2.74 -11.64
C LEU A 117 7.02 -4.22 -11.83
N ALA A 118 6.78 -5.05 -10.80
CA ALA A 118 6.91 -6.50 -10.89
C ALA A 118 5.77 -7.16 -11.69
N GLY A 119 4.75 -6.39 -12.10
CA GLY A 119 3.65 -6.86 -12.95
C GLY A 119 2.43 -7.38 -12.16
N PHE A 120 2.38 -7.18 -10.84
CA PHE A 120 1.23 -7.54 -10.03
C PHE A 120 0.08 -6.55 -10.21
N ARG A 121 -1.15 -7.05 -10.07
CA ARG A 121 -2.38 -6.26 -10.17
C ARG A 121 -2.69 -5.62 -8.82
N VAL A 122 -2.53 -4.31 -8.74
CA VAL A 122 -2.78 -3.51 -7.54
C VAL A 122 -4.06 -2.72 -7.72
N GLY A 123 -4.92 -2.70 -6.69
CA GLY A 123 -6.17 -1.93 -6.73
C GLY A 123 -6.60 -1.49 -5.34
N GLU A 124 -7.75 -0.83 -5.28
CA GLU A 124 -8.29 -0.26 -4.04
C GLU A 124 -9.72 -0.74 -3.78
N ALA A 125 -10.05 -0.89 -2.51
CA ALA A 125 -11.42 -1.07 -2.02
C ALA A 125 -11.81 0.08 -1.08
N PRO A 126 -13.06 0.55 -1.08
CA PRO A 126 -13.48 1.62 -0.20
C PRO A 126 -13.54 1.13 1.25
N VAL A 127 -12.93 1.88 2.16
CA VAL A 127 -13.02 1.62 3.60
C VAL A 127 -13.28 2.92 4.35
N VAL A 128 -13.97 2.81 5.48
CA VAL A 128 -14.13 3.93 6.42
C VAL A 128 -13.09 3.76 7.51
N MET A 129 -12.28 4.77 7.72
CA MET A 129 -11.31 4.78 8.82
C MET A 129 -11.83 5.62 9.99
N LYS A 130 -11.50 5.17 11.19
CA LYS A 130 -11.81 5.87 12.44
C LYS A 130 -10.72 6.87 12.77
N GLU A 131 -11.01 7.80 13.65
CA GLU A 131 -10.00 8.64 14.25
C GLU A 131 -9.06 7.79 15.11
N ARG A 132 -7.77 8.12 15.10
CA ARG A 132 -6.77 7.39 15.89
C ARG A 132 -7.10 7.46 17.37
N GLN A 133 -7.15 6.32 18.05
CA GLN A 133 -7.46 6.24 19.47
C GLN A 133 -6.25 6.48 20.37
N GLY A 134 -5.02 6.49 19.81
CA GLY A 134 -3.80 6.71 20.56
C GLY A 134 -2.60 7.04 19.68
N GLY A 135 -1.54 7.56 20.32
CA GLY A 135 -0.30 7.92 19.66
C GLY A 135 -0.28 9.32 19.04
N VAL A 136 0.92 9.85 18.83
CA VAL A 136 1.15 11.15 18.18
C VAL A 136 1.56 10.89 16.73
N SER A 137 0.96 11.61 15.77
CA SER A 137 1.38 11.53 14.37
C SER A 137 2.88 11.84 14.26
N SER A 138 3.63 10.93 13.69
CA SER A 138 5.08 11.07 13.45
C SER A 138 5.43 12.23 12.53
N ILE A 139 4.44 12.81 11.85
CA ILE A 139 4.62 13.85 10.83
C ILE A 139 4.09 15.19 11.34
N ARG A 140 4.93 16.00 11.97
CA ARG A 140 4.67 17.42 12.26
C ARG A 140 5.08 18.30 11.06
N SER A 141 4.38 19.42 10.87
CA SER A 141 4.33 20.26 9.65
C SER A 141 5.64 20.50 8.85
N PHE A 142 6.76 20.82 9.47
CA PHE A 142 8.04 21.03 8.74
C PHE A 142 8.71 19.71 8.32
N LYS A 143 8.46 18.62 9.06
CA LYS A 143 8.95 17.28 8.69
C LYS A 143 8.18 16.70 7.50
N SER A 144 6.97 17.23 7.19
CA SER A 144 6.16 16.73 6.07
C SER A 144 6.79 17.04 4.70
N ALA A 145 7.33 18.25 4.49
CA ALA A 145 7.97 18.61 3.22
C ALA A 145 9.25 17.79 2.99
N TYR A 146 10.07 17.64 4.03
CA TYR A 146 11.27 16.80 3.99
C TYR A 146 10.92 15.33 3.73
N TYR A 147 9.88 14.82 4.39
CA TYR A 147 9.36 13.46 4.14
C TYR A 147 8.93 13.30 2.69
N MET A 148 8.17 14.25 2.13
CA MET A 148 7.71 14.21 0.75
C MET A 148 8.87 14.16 -0.26
N ILE A 149 9.92 14.96 -0.04
CA ILE A 149 11.12 14.95 -0.89
C ILE A 149 11.82 13.59 -0.81
N LYS A 150 12.03 13.06 0.41
CA LYS A 150 12.68 11.76 0.58
C LYS A 150 11.92 10.61 -0.07
N VAL A 151 10.59 10.52 0.16
CA VAL A 151 9.75 9.51 -0.46
C VAL A 151 9.80 9.63 -1.99
N SER A 152 9.72 10.85 -2.52
CA SER A 152 9.78 11.06 -3.97
C SER A 152 11.11 10.60 -4.57
N LEU A 153 12.21 10.92 -3.91
CA LEU A 153 13.55 10.47 -4.35
C LEU A 153 13.67 8.95 -4.28
N SER A 154 13.20 8.32 -3.18
CA SER A 154 13.20 6.86 -3.05
C SER A 154 12.43 6.21 -4.18
N LEU A 155 11.20 6.65 -4.45
CA LEU A 155 10.37 6.12 -5.54
C LEU A 155 11.03 6.26 -6.93
N ILE A 156 11.71 7.37 -7.19
CA ILE A 156 12.42 7.59 -8.46
C ILE A 156 13.62 6.64 -8.56
N ILE A 157 14.41 6.50 -7.49
CA ILE A 157 15.57 5.60 -7.44
C ILE A 157 15.10 4.15 -7.63
N ASP A 158 14.06 3.74 -6.93
CA ASP A 158 13.49 2.40 -7.05
C ASP A 158 13.00 2.11 -8.47
N ARG A 159 12.31 3.07 -9.09
CA ARG A 159 11.88 2.95 -10.50
C ARG A 159 13.05 2.71 -11.46
N LEU A 160 14.19 3.34 -11.20
CA LEU A 160 15.40 3.18 -12.02
C LEU A 160 16.12 1.85 -11.74
N SER A 161 16.01 1.35 -10.50
CA SER A 161 16.74 0.17 -10.02
C SER A 161 15.99 -1.14 -10.23
N ILE A 162 14.65 -1.13 -10.21
CA ILE A 162 13.84 -2.34 -10.38
C ILE A 162 13.87 -2.80 -11.84
N LYS A 163 14.57 -3.90 -12.10
CA LYS A 163 14.48 -4.63 -13.37
C LYS A 163 13.13 -5.34 -13.42
N LYS A 164 12.40 -5.18 -14.53
CA LYS A 164 11.12 -5.83 -14.80
C LYS A 164 11.26 -7.36 -14.66
N ILE A 165 10.71 -7.92 -13.62
CA ILE A 165 10.69 -9.37 -13.42
C ILE A 165 9.63 -9.92 -14.39
N HIS A 166 10.06 -10.73 -15.34
CA HIS A 166 9.12 -11.42 -16.25
C HIS A 166 8.32 -12.45 -15.44
N GLN A 167 7.02 -12.22 -15.25
CA GLN A 167 6.13 -13.27 -14.74
C GLN A 167 6.02 -14.39 -15.79
N PRO A 168 6.16 -15.67 -15.41
CA PRO A 168 5.79 -16.76 -16.31
C PRO A 168 4.27 -16.65 -16.55
N LYS A 169 3.88 -16.48 -17.81
CA LYS A 169 2.48 -16.53 -18.21
C LYS A 169 1.92 -17.87 -17.77
N SER A 170 0.96 -17.86 -16.83
CA SER A 170 0.18 -19.05 -16.52
C SER A 170 -0.54 -19.50 -17.81
N LYS A 171 -0.24 -20.71 -18.25
CA LYS A 171 -1.03 -21.40 -19.27
C LYS A 171 -2.36 -21.81 -18.71
#